data_52f9d62c8f3ec7004c13ee638716a1b0
#
_entry.id   52f9d62c8f3ec7004c13ee638716a1b0
#
_cell.length_a   1.000
_cell.length_b   1.000
_cell.length_c   1.000
_cell.angle_alpha   90.00
_cell.angle_beta   90.00
_cell.angle_gamma   90.00
#
_symmetry.space_group_name_H-M   'P 1'
#
loop_
_entity.id
_entity.type
_entity.pdbx_description
1 polymer ?
#
loop_
_entity_poly.entity_id
_entity_poly.type
_entity_poly.pdbx_seq_one_letter_code
_entity_poly.pdbx_strand_id
1 'polypeptide(L)'
;MAAEGQNGSKMLDEMSEYRIFELLKKYHYTLTTAESATGGMIASTLINVPGISAFFTEGYVTYSNEAKVKMIHVKPETIERYGVVSAETAADMAVSAARTADTDAALAVTGGAGPDGGTR
;
A
#
# COMPACT_ATOMS: atom_id res chain seq x y z
N MET A 1 20.52 -16.17 -0.40
CA MET A 1 19.94 -16.59 -0.23
C MET A 1 19.29 -16.92 -0.86
N ALA A 2 19.02 -17.12 -0.88
CA ALA A 2 18.42 -17.48 -1.17
C ALA A 2 17.77 -17.63 -2.11
N ALA A 3 17.80 -17.43 -2.81
CA ALA A 3 17.09 -17.43 -3.77
C ALA A 3 17.18 -18.59 -4.46
N GLU A 4 16.86 -19.57 -4.11
CA GLU A 4 16.89 -20.66 -4.82
C GLU A 4 15.62 -20.95 -5.36
N GLY A 5 15.26 -20.71 -6.54
CA GLY A 5 14.11 -21.11 -7.21
C GLY A 5 12.89 -20.73 -6.45
N GLN A 6 11.92 -21.59 -6.35
CA GLN A 6 10.75 -21.21 -5.70
C GLN A 6 10.92 -21.12 -4.24
N ASN A 7 11.93 -21.74 -3.69
CA ASN A 7 12.21 -21.53 -2.30
C ASN A 7 12.62 -20.11 -2.06
N GLY A 8 13.43 -19.54 -2.96
CA GLY A 8 13.84 -18.17 -2.82
C GLY A 8 12.68 -17.24 -2.92
N SER A 9 11.78 -17.50 -3.86
CA SER A 9 10.62 -16.66 -4.04
C SER A 9 9.73 -16.69 -2.80
N LYS A 10 9.51 -17.87 -2.27
CA LYS A 10 8.69 -17.99 -1.10
C LYS A 10 9.31 -17.31 0.11
N MET A 11 10.61 -17.45 0.26
CA MET A 11 11.29 -16.78 1.34
C MET A 11 11.19 -15.28 1.23
N LEU A 12 11.30 -14.74 0.03
CA LEU A 12 11.17 -13.32 -0.15
C LEU A 12 9.78 -12.83 0.22
N ASP A 13 8.76 -13.59 -0.15
CA ASP A 13 7.41 -13.23 0.21
C ASP A 13 7.22 -13.23 1.72
N GLU A 14 7.71 -14.26 2.37
CA GLU A 14 7.61 -14.33 3.82
C GLU A 14 8.41 -13.22 4.48
N MET A 15 9.58 -12.91 3.93
CA MET A 15 10.40 -11.86 4.49
C MET A 15 9.79 -10.48 4.32
N SER A 16 9.00 -10.28 3.27
CA SER A 16 8.46 -8.95 3.01
C SER A 16 7.64 -8.42 4.17
N GLU A 17 6.63 -9.15 4.59
CA GLU A 17 5.77 -8.67 5.65
C GLU A 17 6.46 -8.73 7.00
N TYR A 18 7.24 -9.78 7.26
CA TYR A 18 7.97 -9.85 8.51
C TYR A 18 9.10 -8.83 8.53
N ARG A 19 9.71 -8.58 7.39
CA ARG A 19 10.75 -7.56 7.31
C ARG A 19 10.19 -6.18 7.58
N ILE A 20 9.02 -5.90 7.04
CA ILE A 20 8.36 -4.63 7.30
C ILE A 20 8.11 -4.49 8.81
N PHE A 21 7.61 -5.54 9.44
CA PHE A 21 7.36 -5.52 10.87
C PHE A 21 8.63 -5.23 11.65
N GLU A 22 9.74 -5.90 11.28
CA GLU A 22 11.00 -5.67 11.97
C GLU A 22 11.48 -4.23 11.83
N LEU A 23 11.31 -3.65 10.65
CA LEU A 23 11.72 -2.27 10.43
C LEU A 23 10.84 -1.31 11.21
N LEU A 24 9.53 -1.55 11.24
CA LEU A 24 8.63 -0.70 12.00
C LEU A 24 8.98 -0.75 13.48
N LYS A 25 9.29 -1.93 13.98
CA LYS A 25 9.68 -2.12 15.36
C LYS A 25 11.00 -1.39 15.65
N LYS A 26 11.97 -1.57 14.76
CA LYS A 26 13.29 -1.00 14.97
C LYS A 26 13.24 0.51 15.06
N TYR A 27 12.47 1.13 14.21
CA TYR A 27 12.44 2.58 14.13
C TYR A 27 11.24 3.19 14.84
N HIS A 28 10.37 2.37 15.38
CA HIS A 28 9.14 2.84 16.04
C HIS A 28 8.28 3.67 15.10
N TYR A 29 8.15 3.20 13.86
CA TYR A 29 7.36 3.88 12.86
C TYR A 29 5.99 3.23 12.76
N THR A 30 4.97 4.04 12.50
CA THR A 30 3.64 3.54 12.21
C THR A 30 3.41 3.55 10.71
N LEU A 31 2.51 2.70 10.25
CA LEU A 31 2.30 2.45 8.83
C LEU A 31 0.81 2.42 8.51
N THR A 32 0.44 2.94 7.35
CA THR A 32 -0.88 2.72 6.80
C THR A 32 -0.74 2.23 5.36
N THR A 33 -1.85 1.80 4.79
CA THR A 33 -1.88 1.34 3.40
C THR A 33 -3.01 2.04 2.67
N ALA A 34 -2.81 2.23 1.37
CA ALA A 34 -3.85 2.75 0.50
C ALA A 34 -3.82 1.91 -0.76
N GLU A 35 -4.87 1.15 -0.98
CA GLU A 35 -4.90 0.16 -2.06
C GLU A 35 -6.06 0.43 -2.97
N SER A 36 -5.84 0.18 -4.25
CA SER A 36 -6.88 0.29 -5.25
C SER A 36 -7.13 -1.08 -5.85
N ALA A 37 -6.40 -1.44 -6.88
CA ALA A 37 -6.65 -2.69 -7.59
C ALA A 37 -6.46 -3.94 -6.74
N THR A 38 -5.60 -3.87 -5.76
CA THR A 38 -5.35 -5.02 -4.88
C THR A 38 -6.46 -5.28 -3.88
N GLY A 39 -7.32 -4.28 -3.65
CA GLY A 39 -8.53 -4.50 -2.87
C GLY A 39 -8.34 -4.84 -1.41
N GLY A 40 -7.18 -4.54 -0.85
CA GLY A 40 -6.92 -4.84 0.56
C GLY A 40 -5.93 -5.96 0.77
N MET A 41 -5.32 -6.47 -0.30
CA MET A 41 -4.42 -7.59 -0.17
C MET A 41 -3.17 -7.25 0.63
N ILE A 42 -2.66 -6.03 0.51
CA ILE A 42 -1.48 -5.64 1.26
C ILE A 42 -1.79 -5.61 2.75
N ALA A 43 -2.91 -4.98 3.11
CA ALA A 43 -3.33 -4.94 4.51
C ALA A 43 -3.55 -6.35 5.04
N SER A 44 -4.20 -7.18 4.26
CA SER A 44 -4.47 -8.57 4.65
C SER A 44 -3.18 -9.34 4.90
N THR A 45 -2.18 -9.11 4.07
CA THR A 45 -0.88 -9.76 4.22
C THR A 45 -0.18 -9.29 5.50
N LEU A 46 -0.23 -7.99 5.75
CA LEU A 46 0.44 -7.45 6.94
C LEU A 46 -0.16 -7.97 8.22
N ILE A 47 -1.47 -8.12 8.29
CA ILE A 47 -2.08 -8.53 9.55
C ILE A 47 -1.82 -10.00 9.88
N ASN A 48 -1.18 -10.74 8.97
CA ASN A 48 -0.74 -12.09 9.30
C ASN A 48 0.44 -12.10 10.26
N VAL A 49 1.12 -10.97 10.43
CA VAL A 49 2.31 -10.92 11.28
C VAL A 49 1.87 -10.64 12.71
N PRO A 50 2.13 -11.55 13.65
CA PRO A 50 1.74 -11.31 15.04
C PRO A 50 2.44 -10.06 15.58
N GLY A 51 1.67 -9.23 16.25
CA GLY A 51 2.21 -8.00 16.84
C GLY A 51 2.16 -6.80 15.93
N ILE A 52 1.75 -6.96 14.68
CA ILE A 52 1.76 -5.86 13.72
C ILE A 52 0.81 -4.72 14.15
N SER A 53 -0.21 -5.04 14.93
CA SER A 53 -1.20 -4.03 15.31
C SER A 53 -0.62 -2.91 16.17
N ALA A 54 0.56 -3.10 16.72
CA ALA A 54 1.22 -2.02 17.42
C ALA A 54 1.65 -0.91 16.48
N PHE A 55 1.78 -1.20 15.20
CA PHE A 55 2.31 -0.24 14.22
C PHE A 55 1.38 0.01 13.05
N PHE A 56 0.44 -0.90 12.79
CA PHE A 56 -0.46 -0.79 11.66
C PHE A 56 -1.88 -0.95 12.18
N THR A 57 -2.63 0.15 12.20
CA THR A 57 -3.97 0.14 12.79
C THR A 57 -5.06 0.42 11.79
N GLU A 58 -4.76 0.95 10.63
CA GLU A 58 -5.79 1.24 9.64
C GLU A 58 -5.20 1.24 8.25
N GLY A 59 -6.01 0.87 7.29
CA GLY A 59 -5.66 0.91 5.89
C GLY A 59 -6.89 1.29 5.09
N TYR A 60 -6.66 1.72 3.87
CA TYR A 60 -7.75 2.24 3.05
C TYR A 60 -7.83 1.47 1.75
N VAL A 61 -9.03 1.08 1.39
CA VAL A 61 -9.30 0.51 0.06
C VAL A 61 -10.03 1.59 -0.72
N THR A 62 -9.31 2.27 -1.59
CA THR A 62 -9.85 3.38 -2.35
C THR A 62 -9.96 2.96 -3.81
N TYR A 63 -10.96 2.17 -4.07
CA TYR A 63 -11.07 1.48 -5.36
C TYR A 63 -11.48 2.41 -6.49
N SER A 64 -12.13 3.53 -6.19
CA SER A 64 -12.56 4.49 -7.19
C SER A 64 -11.80 5.78 -7.04
N ASN A 65 -11.86 6.62 -8.08
CA ASN A 65 -11.24 7.94 -7.99
C ASN A 65 -11.92 8.78 -6.92
N GLU A 66 -13.25 8.66 -6.82
CA GLU A 66 -13.97 9.39 -5.79
C GLU A 66 -13.53 8.98 -4.40
N ALA A 67 -13.31 7.68 -4.20
CA ALA A 67 -12.86 7.20 -2.89
C ALA A 67 -11.47 7.73 -2.56
N LYS A 68 -10.59 7.79 -3.55
CA LYS A 68 -9.25 8.33 -3.32
C LYS A 68 -9.32 9.76 -2.83
N VAL A 69 -10.19 10.55 -3.42
CA VAL A 69 -10.33 11.95 -3.03
C VAL A 69 -11.06 12.07 -1.69
N LYS A 70 -12.13 11.32 -1.53
CA LYS A 70 -13.00 11.47 -0.35
C LYS A 70 -12.34 10.90 0.90
N MET A 71 -11.74 9.74 0.79
CA MET A 71 -11.26 9.04 1.98
C MET A 71 -9.89 9.48 2.42
N ILE A 72 -8.99 9.68 1.48
CA ILE A 72 -7.61 10.01 1.85
C ILE A 72 -7.13 11.33 1.28
N HIS A 73 -8.00 12.06 0.60
CA HIS A 73 -7.72 13.43 0.17
C HIS A 73 -6.66 13.52 -0.92
N VAL A 74 -6.64 12.55 -1.82
CA VAL A 74 -5.81 12.64 -3.01
C VAL A 74 -6.31 13.83 -3.82
N LYS A 75 -5.37 14.59 -4.37
CA LYS A 75 -5.75 15.76 -5.15
C LYS A 75 -6.38 15.34 -6.48
N PRO A 76 -7.58 15.83 -6.78
CA PRO A 76 -8.18 15.49 -8.07
C PRO A 76 -7.30 15.87 -9.24
N GLU A 77 -6.52 16.94 -9.11
CA GLU A 77 -5.64 17.38 -10.18
C GLU A 77 -4.56 16.36 -10.48
N THR A 78 -4.10 15.63 -9.45
CA THR A 78 -3.09 14.61 -9.67
C THR A 78 -3.64 13.50 -10.56
N ILE A 79 -4.86 13.06 -10.25
CA ILE A 79 -5.49 12.00 -11.03
C ILE A 79 -5.77 12.49 -12.44
N GLU A 80 -6.24 13.72 -12.56
CA GLU A 80 -6.59 14.29 -13.85
C GLU A 80 -5.36 14.46 -14.73
N ARG A 81 -4.28 14.93 -14.15
CA ARG A 81 -3.08 15.25 -14.91
C ARG A 81 -2.27 14.01 -15.27
N TYR A 82 -2.13 13.10 -14.34
CA TYR A 82 -1.22 11.96 -14.52
C TYR A 82 -1.93 10.64 -14.73
N GLY A 83 -3.24 10.60 -14.52
CA GLY A 83 -3.99 9.36 -14.64
C GLY A 83 -3.95 8.57 -13.34
N VAL A 84 -4.94 7.70 -13.19
CA VAL A 84 -5.05 6.93 -11.97
C VAL A 84 -3.95 5.89 -11.86
N VAL A 85 -3.47 5.37 -12.98
CA VAL A 85 -2.41 4.38 -13.00
C VAL A 85 -1.10 5.10 -13.32
N SER A 86 -0.50 5.67 -12.31
CA SER A 86 0.72 6.45 -12.48
C SER A 86 1.50 6.48 -11.19
N ALA A 87 2.79 6.69 -11.32
CA ALA A 87 3.65 6.85 -10.15
C ALA A 87 3.23 8.08 -9.34
N GLU A 88 2.80 9.13 -10.02
CA GLU A 88 2.40 10.36 -9.36
C GLU A 88 1.16 10.13 -8.51
N THR A 89 0.17 9.40 -9.02
CA THR A 89 -1.02 9.11 -8.25
C THR A 89 -0.70 8.19 -7.08
N ALA A 90 0.15 7.19 -7.29
CA ALA A 90 0.55 6.32 -6.19
C ALA A 90 1.27 7.11 -5.10
N ALA A 91 2.14 8.04 -5.49
CA ALA A 91 2.84 8.86 -4.51
C ALA A 91 1.87 9.75 -3.74
N ASP A 92 0.91 10.35 -4.44
CA ASP A 92 -0.10 11.17 -3.77
C ASP A 92 -0.93 10.33 -2.82
N MET A 93 -1.30 9.12 -3.23
CA MET A 93 -2.05 8.22 -2.35
C MET A 93 -1.25 7.92 -1.07
N ALA A 94 0.03 7.64 -1.22
CA ALA A 94 0.84 7.31 -0.05
C ALA A 94 0.96 8.48 0.91
N VAL A 95 1.31 9.65 0.38
CA VAL A 95 1.47 10.84 1.21
C VAL A 95 0.14 11.21 1.87
N SER A 96 -0.94 11.17 1.08
CA SER A 96 -2.25 11.55 1.57
C SER A 96 -2.76 10.57 2.61
N ALA A 97 -2.54 9.27 2.40
CA ALA A 97 -2.96 8.26 3.36
C ALA A 97 -2.20 8.41 4.67
N ALA A 98 -0.89 8.60 4.59
CA ALA A 98 -0.09 8.78 5.81
C ALA A 98 -0.56 9.99 6.59
N ARG A 99 -0.90 11.05 5.87
CA ARG A 99 -1.39 12.26 6.52
C ARG A 99 -2.76 12.04 7.15
N THR A 100 -3.64 11.33 6.45
CA THR A 100 -4.98 11.06 6.94
C THR A 100 -4.95 10.14 8.15
N ALA A 101 -4.13 9.12 8.13
CA ALA A 101 -4.02 8.16 9.23
C ALA A 101 -3.08 8.65 10.32
N ASP A 102 -2.34 9.73 10.07
CA ASP A 102 -1.34 10.24 11.00
C ASP A 102 -0.29 9.19 11.30
N THR A 103 0.25 8.60 10.24
CA THR A 103 1.31 7.61 10.37
C THR A 103 2.60 8.14 9.78
N ASP A 104 3.70 7.47 10.14
CA ASP A 104 5.02 7.86 9.67
C ASP A 104 5.28 7.42 8.24
N ALA A 105 4.61 6.34 7.82
CA ALA A 105 4.87 5.75 6.52
C ALA A 105 3.58 5.24 5.92
N ALA A 106 3.60 5.03 4.62
CA ALA A 106 2.45 4.46 3.92
C ALA A 106 2.93 3.65 2.73
N LEU A 107 2.18 2.60 2.43
CA LEU A 107 2.34 1.83 1.21
C LEU A 107 1.11 2.06 0.36
N ALA A 108 1.31 2.42 -0.89
CA ALA A 108 0.18 2.70 -1.77
C ALA A 108 0.35 1.95 -3.07
N VAL A 109 -0.79 1.44 -3.57
CA VAL A 109 -0.81 0.73 -4.84
C VAL A 109 -2.00 1.23 -5.64
N THR A 110 -1.75 1.58 -6.89
CA THR A 110 -2.80 1.90 -7.82
C THR A 110 -2.55 1.10 -9.10
N GLY A 111 -3.61 0.87 -9.86
CA GLY A 111 -3.46 0.10 -11.08
C GLY A 111 -4.80 -0.38 -11.60
N GLY A 112 -4.79 -0.89 -12.81
CA GLY A 112 -5.97 -1.47 -13.38
C GLY A 112 -5.99 -2.95 -13.16
N ALA A 113 -7.16 -3.49 -12.90
CA ALA A 113 -7.30 -4.90 -12.59
C ALA A 113 -8.15 -5.66 -13.57
N GLY A 114 -8.85 -5.01 -14.43
CA GLY A 114 -9.70 -5.72 -15.37
C GLY A 114 -9.03 -5.95 -16.70
N PRO A 115 -9.66 -6.72 -17.57
CA PRO A 115 -9.06 -6.95 -18.88
C PRO A 115 -8.95 -5.70 -19.70
N ASP A 116 -9.79 -4.72 -19.44
CA ASP A 116 -9.72 -3.48 -20.18
C ASP A 116 -9.13 -2.37 -19.40
N GLY A 117 -8.76 -2.57 -18.19
CA GLY A 117 -8.42 -1.47 -17.35
C GLY A 117 -7.01 -1.02 -17.43
N GLY A 118 -6.17 -1.84 -17.92
CA GLY A 118 -4.80 -1.53 -17.74
C GLY A 118 -4.26 -0.80 -18.91
N THR A 119 -3.57 0.25 -18.65
CA THR A 119 -2.76 0.76 -19.66
C THR A 119 -1.45 0.76 -19.07
N ARG A 120 -0.69 0.45 -19.69
CA ARG A 120 0.46 0.33 -19.07
C ARG A 120 1.33 1.23 -19.46
#